data_cbc5f66352c094fc2513d6208f139909
#
_entry.id   cbc5f66352c094fc2513d6208f139909
#
_cell.length_a   1.000
_cell.length_b   1.000
_cell.length_c   1.000
_cell.angle_alpha   90.00
_cell.angle_beta   90.00
_cell.angle_gamma   90.00
#
_symmetry.space_group_name_H-M   'P 1'
#
loop_
_entity.id
_entity.type
_entity.pdbx_description
1 polymer ?
#
loop_
_entity_poly.entity_id
_entity_poly.type
_entity_poly.pdbx_seq_one_letter_code
_entity_poly.pdbx_strand_id
1 'polypeptide(L)'
;MPDTNFDDPFSVIHSALADIVGIMNSPQRDAAMIREAGISLDRALFPLLLIVARKGPISVTDLADHVGRDHSTVSRQVPKLEDQGLIERRLSSSDQRIREAVITPAGRKMTAIIDETRKRVAARFLENWSDDEKQSLAHLIRKLADDVLSLP
;
A
#
# COMPACT_ATOMS: atom_id res chain seq x y z
N MET A 1 25.21 -15.41 -17.67
CA MET A 1 24.83 -14.18 -16.95
C MET A 1 24.96 -13.04 -17.94
N PRO A 2 23.90 -12.37 -18.29
CA PRO A 2 24.06 -11.14 -19.05
C PRO A 2 24.79 -10.14 -18.15
N ASP A 3 25.87 -9.57 -18.66
CA ASP A 3 26.54 -8.43 -18.05
C ASP A 3 25.48 -7.34 -17.83
N THR A 4 25.07 -7.17 -16.58
CA THR A 4 24.26 -6.03 -16.21
C THR A 4 25.17 -4.82 -16.34
N ASN A 5 24.99 -4.07 -17.41
CA ASN A 5 25.72 -2.84 -17.62
C ASN A 5 25.26 -1.86 -16.52
N PHE A 6 26.00 -1.85 -15.39
CA PHE A 6 25.73 -0.98 -14.25
C PHE A 6 25.91 0.52 -14.57
N ASP A 7 26.30 0.84 -15.81
CA ASP A 7 26.51 2.21 -16.25
C ASP A 7 25.23 2.89 -16.77
N ASP A 8 24.14 2.14 -16.99
CA ASP A 8 22.88 2.71 -17.43
C ASP A 8 21.97 3.01 -16.23
N PRO A 9 21.69 4.30 -15.95
CA PRO A 9 20.81 4.69 -14.83
C PRO A 9 19.45 4.03 -14.86
N PHE A 10 18.87 3.82 -16.05
CA PHE A 10 17.56 3.19 -16.16
C PHE A 10 17.58 1.73 -15.69
N SER A 11 18.58 0.97 -16.05
CA SER A 11 18.74 -0.42 -15.62
C SER A 11 18.88 -0.52 -14.09
N VAL A 12 19.61 0.39 -13.48
CA VAL A 12 19.77 0.44 -12.01
C VAL A 12 18.44 0.78 -11.35
N ILE A 13 17.73 1.79 -11.85
CA ILE A 13 16.41 2.20 -11.33
C ILE A 13 15.41 1.04 -11.45
N HIS A 14 15.31 0.42 -12.62
CA HIS A 14 14.39 -0.69 -12.86
C HIS A 14 14.67 -1.88 -11.93
N SER A 15 15.92 -2.30 -11.83
CA SER A 15 16.33 -3.39 -10.95
C SER A 15 16.01 -3.11 -9.49
N ALA A 16 16.36 -1.92 -9.00
CA ALA A 16 16.09 -1.51 -7.62
C ALA A 16 14.58 -1.45 -7.32
N LEU A 17 13.78 -0.91 -8.23
CA LEU A 17 12.33 -0.88 -8.08
C LEU A 17 11.74 -2.29 -8.08
N ALA A 18 12.23 -3.19 -8.93
CA ALA A 18 11.77 -4.58 -8.96
C ALA A 18 12.02 -5.28 -7.61
N ASP A 19 13.20 -5.08 -7.03
CA ASP A 19 13.55 -5.63 -5.72
C ASP A 19 12.64 -5.05 -4.62
N ILE A 20 12.44 -3.74 -4.60
CA ILE A 20 11.60 -3.05 -3.62
C ILE A 20 10.14 -3.53 -3.73
N VAL A 21 9.58 -3.56 -4.94
CA VAL A 21 8.21 -4.01 -5.18
C VAL A 21 8.02 -5.47 -4.78
N GLY A 22 9.00 -6.32 -5.08
CA GLY A 22 8.98 -7.73 -4.68
C GLY A 22 8.88 -7.90 -3.15
N ILE A 23 9.63 -7.10 -2.41
CA ILE A 23 9.58 -7.09 -0.94
C ILE A 23 8.25 -6.51 -0.46
N MET A 24 7.81 -5.39 -1.00
CA MET A 24 6.60 -4.69 -0.55
C MET A 24 5.32 -5.50 -0.77
N ASN A 25 5.28 -6.35 -1.81
CA ASN A 25 4.13 -7.20 -2.12
C ASN A 25 4.23 -8.59 -1.48
N SER A 26 5.20 -8.81 -0.62
CA SER A 26 5.38 -10.10 0.05
C SER A 26 4.38 -10.28 1.19
N PRO A 27 3.59 -11.39 1.20
CA PRO A 27 2.70 -11.69 2.31
C PRO A 27 3.42 -11.85 3.66
N GLN A 28 4.68 -12.27 3.63
CA GLN A 28 5.50 -12.40 4.83
C GLN A 28 5.81 -11.04 5.44
N ARG A 29 5.97 -10.03 4.61
CA ARG A 29 6.18 -8.65 5.07
C ARG A 29 4.92 -8.07 5.70
N ASP A 30 3.75 -8.33 5.12
CA ASP A 30 2.47 -7.91 5.71
C ASP A 30 2.28 -8.54 7.09
N ALA A 31 2.54 -9.84 7.22
CA ALA A 31 2.49 -10.55 8.48
C ALA A 31 3.49 -9.99 9.51
N ALA A 32 4.70 -9.66 9.08
CA ALA A 32 5.71 -9.05 9.93
C ALA A 32 5.28 -7.67 10.42
N MET A 33 4.71 -6.86 9.53
CA MET A 33 4.20 -5.52 9.86
C MET A 33 3.04 -5.59 10.86
N ILE A 34 2.11 -6.51 10.69
CA ILE A 34 0.99 -6.74 11.61
C ILE A 34 1.52 -7.08 13.01
N ARG A 35 2.50 -7.99 13.11
CA ARG A 35 3.14 -8.34 14.39
C ARG A 35 3.87 -7.16 15.02
N GLU A 36 4.67 -6.46 14.25
CA GLU A 36 5.46 -5.31 14.72
C GLU A 36 4.56 -4.17 15.19
N ALA A 37 3.43 -3.96 14.52
CA ALA A 37 2.43 -2.97 14.89
C ALA A 37 1.58 -3.37 16.12
N GLY A 38 1.62 -4.64 16.50
CA GLY A 38 0.83 -5.15 17.63
C GLY A 38 -0.69 -5.08 17.39
N ILE A 39 -1.13 -5.15 16.14
CA ILE A 39 -2.54 -5.12 15.76
C ILE A 39 -3.07 -6.52 15.50
N SER A 40 -4.39 -6.69 15.65
CA SER A 40 -5.10 -7.91 15.31
C SER A 40 -5.82 -7.72 13.99
N LEU A 41 -5.24 -8.23 12.92
CA LEU A 41 -5.79 -8.16 11.57
C LEU A 41 -5.32 -9.35 10.75
N ASP A 42 -6.24 -10.00 10.04
CA ASP A 42 -5.88 -11.04 9.08
C ASP A 42 -4.98 -10.45 7.98
N ARG A 43 -3.90 -11.14 7.68
CA ARG A 43 -2.94 -10.76 6.64
C ARG A 43 -3.60 -10.47 5.29
N ALA A 44 -4.61 -11.25 4.92
CA ALA A 44 -5.34 -11.05 3.66
C ALA A 44 -6.09 -9.72 3.60
N LEU A 45 -6.50 -9.18 4.75
CA LEU A 45 -7.24 -7.92 4.85
C LEU A 45 -6.33 -6.69 4.94
N PHE A 46 -5.07 -6.88 5.29
CA PHE A 46 -4.11 -5.80 5.50
C PHE A 46 -3.96 -4.88 4.28
N PRO A 47 -3.66 -5.38 3.07
CA PRO A 47 -3.53 -4.49 1.91
C PRO A 47 -4.86 -3.81 1.54
N LEU A 48 -6.00 -4.48 1.74
CA LEU A 48 -7.31 -3.89 1.47
C LEU A 48 -7.58 -2.68 2.37
N LEU A 49 -7.34 -2.81 3.66
CA LEU A 49 -7.51 -1.71 4.61
C LEU A 49 -6.66 -0.49 4.24
N LEU A 50 -5.41 -0.73 3.87
CA LEU A 50 -4.48 0.35 3.49
C LEU A 50 -4.91 1.08 2.22
N ILE A 51 -5.43 0.36 1.23
CA ILE A 51 -5.93 0.96 0.00
C ILE A 51 -7.19 1.77 0.27
N VAL A 52 -8.13 1.25 1.06
CA VAL A 52 -9.33 2.01 1.44
C VAL A 52 -8.97 3.29 2.19
N ALA A 53 -8.02 3.23 3.10
CA ALA A 53 -7.56 4.41 3.84
C ALA A 53 -6.97 5.49 2.92
N ARG A 54 -6.23 5.07 1.90
CA ARG A 54 -5.51 5.96 0.98
C ARG A 54 -6.37 6.45 -0.19
N LYS A 55 -7.22 5.60 -0.74
CA LYS A 55 -7.96 5.82 -1.98
C LYS A 55 -9.46 5.93 -1.81
N GLY A 56 -9.98 5.63 -0.61
CA GLY A 56 -11.43 5.67 -0.38
C GLY A 56 -12.03 7.07 -0.48
N PRO A 57 -13.32 7.19 -0.81
CA PRO A 57 -14.25 6.11 -1.13
C PRO A 57 -13.85 5.32 -2.38
N ILE A 58 -13.95 4.00 -2.32
CA ILE A 58 -13.53 3.13 -3.43
C ILE A 58 -14.49 1.95 -3.61
N SER A 59 -14.88 1.64 -4.85
CA SER A 59 -15.70 0.48 -5.17
C SER A 59 -14.94 -0.83 -4.96
N VAL A 60 -15.65 -1.93 -4.77
CA VAL A 60 -15.05 -3.26 -4.66
C VAL A 60 -14.28 -3.64 -5.93
N THR A 61 -14.79 -3.26 -7.10
CA THR A 61 -14.12 -3.49 -8.38
C THR A 61 -12.77 -2.78 -8.46
N ASP A 62 -12.75 -1.48 -8.14
CA ASP A 62 -11.52 -0.70 -8.15
C ASP A 62 -10.53 -1.17 -7.06
N LEU A 63 -11.05 -1.56 -5.90
CA LEU A 63 -10.23 -2.12 -4.83
C LEU A 63 -9.55 -3.43 -5.27
N ALA A 64 -10.29 -4.32 -5.94
CA ALA A 64 -9.75 -5.56 -6.48
C ALA A 64 -8.64 -5.30 -7.51
N ASP A 65 -8.86 -4.34 -8.40
CA ASP A 65 -7.85 -3.93 -9.40
C ASP A 65 -6.59 -3.38 -8.74
N HIS A 66 -6.72 -2.54 -7.74
CA HIS A 66 -5.58 -1.98 -7.01
C HIS A 66 -4.77 -3.05 -6.26
N VAL A 67 -5.42 -4.04 -5.69
CA VAL A 67 -4.73 -5.09 -4.93
C VAL A 67 -4.28 -6.26 -5.81
N GLY A 68 -4.72 -6.30 -7.07
CA GLY A 68 -4.37 -7.37 -8.02
C GLY A 68 -5.00 -8.72 -7.67
N ARG A 69 -6.23 -8.71 -7.13
CA ARG A 69 -6.99 -9.92 -6.76
C ARG A 69 -8.28 -10.00 -7.56
N ASP A 70 -8.85 -11.22 -7.61
CA ASP A 70 -10.16 -11.44 -8.22
C ASP A 70 -11.25 -10.62 -7.51
N HIS A 71 -12.17 -10.07 -8.29
CA HIS A 71 -13.32 -9.33 -7.77
C HIS A 71 -14.13 -10.18 -6.78
N SER A 72 -14.36 -11.45 -7.07
CA SER A 72 -15.09 -12.37 -6.19
C SER A 72 -14.37 -12.59 -4.85
N THR A 73 -13.05 -12.66 -4.85
CA THR A 73 -12.24 -12.79 -3.63
C THR A 73 -12.36 -11.54 -2.76
N VAL A 74 -12.21 -10.37 -3.35
CA VAL A 74 -12.31 -9.09 -2.63
C VAL A 74 -13.73 -8.84 -2.13
N SER A 75 -14.75 -9.20 -2.93
CA SER A 75 -16.16 -9.15 -2.51
C SER A 75 -16.45 -9.96 -1.23
N ARG A 76 -15.72 -11.05 -1.02
CA ARG A 76 -15.84 -11.86 0.21
C ARG A 76 -15.00 -11.32 1.37
N GLN A 77 -13.93 -10.61 1.07
CA GLN A 77 -13.03 -10.06 2.09
C GLN A 77 -13.50 -8.72 2.66
N VAL A 78 -14.09 -7.86 1.86
CA VAL A 78 -14.60 -6.55 2.28
C VAL A 78 -15.58 -6.64 3.45
N PRO A 79 -16.57 -7.57 3.46
CA PRO A 79 -17.46 -7.73 4.60
C PRO A 79 -16.76 -8.04 5.92
N LYS A 80 -15.62 -8.71 5.88
CA LYS A 80 -14.82 -9.00 7.09
C LYS A 80 -14.21 -7.76 7.72
N LEU A 81 -13.79 -6.80 6.89
CA LEU A 81 -13.34 -5.49 7.37
C LEU A 81 -14.50 -4.67 7.94
N GLU A 82 -15.65 -4.74 7.31
CA GLU A 82 -16.89 -4.08 7.77
C GLU A 82 -17.33 -4.66 9.13
N ASP A 83 -17.33 -5.98 9.27
CA ASP A 83 -17.70 -6.67 10.53
C ASP A 83 -16.75 -6.31 11.68
N GLN A 84 -15.50 -6.02 11.39
CA GLN A 84 -14.53 -5.53 12.38
C GLN A 84 -14.66 -4.03 12.67
N GLY A 85 -15.56 -3.33 11.99
CA GLY A 85 -15.77 -1.90 12.16
C GLY A 85 -14.66 -1.02 11.60
N LEU A 86 -13.79 -1.56 10.75
CA LEU A 86 -12.65 -0.83 10.19
C LEU A 86 -13.00 -0.04 8.93
N ILE A 87 -14.02 -0.49 8.22
CA ILE A 87 -14.60 0.19 7.07
C ILE A 87 -16.12 0.17 7.19
N GLU A 88 -16.77 1.04 6.43
CA GLU A 88 -18.21 0.99 6.18
C GLU A 88 -18.46 1.10 4.67
N ARG A 89 -19.61 0.61 4.23
CA ARG A 89 -20.01 0.72 2.82
C ARG A 89 -21.10 1.77 2.69
N ARG A 90 -20.93 2.68 1.74
CA ARG A 90 -21.88 3.75 1.41
C ARG A 90 -22.22 3.71 -0.06
N LEU A 91 -23.37 4.25 -0.41
CA LEU A 91 -23.71 4.49 -1.81
C LEU A 91 -22.77 5.55 -2.39
N SER A 92 -22.29 5.33 -3.62
CA SER A 92 -21.50 6.32 -4.33
C SER A 92 -22.31 7.61 -4.55
N SER A 93 -21.66 8.75 -4.39
CA SER A 93 -22.28 10.06 -4.66
C SER A 93 -22.53 10.30 -6.16
N SER A 94 -21.80 9.61 -7.04
CA SER A 94 -21.90 9.74 -8.50
C SER A 94 -22.80 8.68 -9.13
N ASP A 95 -22.95 7.50 -8.53
CA ASP A 95 -23.82 6.42 -9.01
C ASP A 95 -24.36 5.59 -7.83
N GLN A 96 -25.63 5.75 -7.51
CA GLN A 96 -26.29 5.07 -6.39
C GLN A 96 -26.42 3.55 -6.56
N ARG A 97 -26.08 3.00 -7.72
CA ARG A 97 -26.02 1.55 -7.95
C ARG A 97 -24.72 0.95 -7.43
N ILE A 98 -23.72 1.78 -7.15
CA ILE A 98 -22.39 1.37 -6.69
C ILE A 98 -22.27 1.64 -5.19
N ARG A 99 -21.81 0.62 -4.46
CA ARG A 99 -21.40 0.78 -3.08
C ARG A 99 -19.88 0.94 -3.00
N GLU A 100 -19.45 1.90 -2.20
CA GLU A 100 -18.04 2.21 -1.99
C GLU A 100 -17.65 1.93 -0.55
N ALA A 101 -16.41 1.44 -0.37
CA ALA A 101 -15.81 1.27 0.94
C ALA A 101 -15.19 2.60 1.41
N VAL A 102 -15.44 2.93 2.65
CA VAL A 102 -14.92 4.12 3.33
C VAL A 102 -14.28 3.72 4.64
N ILE A 103 -13.12 4.29 4.95
CA ILE A 103 -12.45 4.06 6.22
C ILE A 103 -13.27 4.65 7.39
N THR A 104 -13.38 3.90 8.47
CA THR A 104 -13.99 4.38 9.72
C THR A 104 -12.96 5.06 10.63
N PRO A 105 -13.38 5.78 11.68
CA PRO A 105 -12.44 6.26 12.69
C PRO A 105 -11.59 5.16 13.32
N ALA A 106 -12.17 3.98 13.58
CA ALA A 106 -11.42 2.82 14.06
C ALA A 106 -10.40 2.32 13.04
N GLY A 107 -10.75 2.29 11.76
CA GLY A 107 -9.84 1.96 10.67
C GLY A 107 -8.71 2.97 10.55
N ARG A 108 -8.98 4.27 10.67
CA ARG A 108 -7.95 5.31 10.67
C ARG A 108 -7.00 5.18 11.86
N LYS A 109 -7.51 4.85 13.02
CA LYS A 109 -6.66 4.60 14.21
C LYS A 109 -5.70 3.43 13.96
N MET A 110 -6.19 2.35 13.37
CA MET A 110 -5.36 1.18 13.04
C MET A 110 -4.31 1.53 11.97
N THR A 111 -4.69 2.23 10.91
CA THR A 111 -3.74 2.64 9.86
C THR A 111 -2.69 3.62 10.37
N ALA A 112 -3.04 4.49 11.32
CA ALA A 112 -2.08 5.37 11.97
C ALA A 112 -1.02 4.58 12.77
N ILE A 113 -1.43 3.52 13.45
CA ILE A 113 -0.48 2.61 14.14
C ILE A 113 0.45 1.93 13.12
N ILE A 114 -0.09 1.51 11.99
CA ILE A 114 0.69 0.91 10.91
C ILE A 114 1.71 1.93 10.35
N ASP A 115 1.31 3.17 10.12
CA ASP A 115 2.19 4.21 9.59
C ASP A 115 3.32 4.54 10.56
N GLU A 116 3.04 4.64 11.85
CA GLU A 116 4.09 4.84 12.88
C GLU A 116 5.04 3.64 12.93
N THR A 117 4.52 2.43 12.79
CA THR A 117 5.35 1.23 12.72
C THR A 117 6.24 1.23 11.49
N ARG A 118 5.72 1.64 10.34
CA ARG A 118 6.51 1.80 9.10
C ARG A 118 7.66 2.79 9.30
N LYS A 119 7.41 3.90 9.95
CA LYS A 119 8.46 4.91 10.26
C LYS A 119 9.57 4.30 11.14
N ARG A 120 9.20 3.54 12.18
CA ARG A 120 10.18 2.86 13.03
C ARG A 120 11.01 1.84 12.26
N VAL A 121 10.37 1.06 11.40
CA VAL A 121 11.06 0.08 10.56
C VAL A 121 11.98 0.78 9.56
N ALA A 122 11.49 1.86 8.92
CA ALA A 122 12.28 2.66 7.98
C ALA A 122 13.52 3.27 8.66
N ALA A 123 13.39 3.73 9.89
CA ALA A 123 14.51 4.31 10.64
C ALA A 123 15.68 3.32 10.78
N ARG A 124 15.42 2.01 10.85
CA ARG A 124 16.47 0.99 10.96
C ARG A 124 17.31 0.87 9.68
N PHE A 125 16.67 0.84 8.51
CA PHE A 125 17.42 0.71 7.26
C PHE A 125 17.91 2.04 6.68
N LEU A 126 17.41 3.16 7.18
CA LEU A 126 17.87 4.50 6.83
C LEU A 126 18.85 5.10 7.86
N GLU A 127 19.28 4.29 8.83
CA GLU A 127 20.13 4.76 9.95
C GLU A 127 21.42 5.43 9.48
N ASN A 128 22.05 4.90 8.45
CA ASN A 128 23.30 5.40 7.90
C ASN A 128 23.13 6.41 6.75
N TRP A 129 21.90 6.84 6.50
CA TRP A 129 21.59 7.83 5.46
C TRP A 129 21.62 9.23 6.04
N SER A 130 22.22 10.17 5.34
CA SER A 130 22.14 11.59 5.69
C SER A 130 20.73 12.14 5.44
N ASP A 131 20.40 13.26 6.08
CA ASP A 131 19.11 13.93 5.85
C ASP A 131 18.98 14.40 4.39
N ASP A 132 20.08 14.86 3.78
CA ASP A 132 20.11 15.26 2.37
C ASP A 132 19.81 14.06 1.44
N GLU A 133 20.37 12.88 1.72
CA GLU A 133 20.08 11.66 0.96
C GLU A 133 18.61 11.24 1.09
N LYS A 134 18.05 11.30 2.29
CA LYS A 134 16.63 11.01 2.52
C LYS A 134 15.72 11.97 1.76
N GLN A 135 15.99 13.26 1.81
CA GLN A 135 15.20 14.27 1.11
C GLN A 135 15.33 14.15 -0.40
N SER A 136 16.54 13.89 -0.90
CA SER A 136 16.78 13.67 -2.33
C SER A 136 16.01 12.47 -2.84
N LEU A 137 16.06 11.34 -2.11
CA LEU A 137 15.30 10.15 -2.47
C LEU A 137 13.80 10.42 -2.46
N ALA A 138 13.28 11.09 -1.42
CA ALA A 138 11.85 11.41 -1.30
C ALA A 138 11.38 12.25 -2.49
N HIS A 139 12.15 13.28 -2.87
CA HIS A 139 11.84 14.13 -4.01
C HIS A 139 11.87 13.37 -5.33
N LEU A 140 12.94 12.61 -5.58
CA LEU A 140 13.16 11.94 -6.86
C LEU A 140 12.20 10.76 -7.05
N ILE A 141 11.94 9.98 -6.02
CA ILE A 141 11.00 8.85 -6.13
C ILE A 141 9.55 9.34 -6.28
N ARG A 142 9.19 10.46 -5.66
CA ARG A 142 7.88 11.08 -5.88
C ARG A 142 7.73 11.57 -7.31
N LYS A 143 8.74 12.27 -7.83
CA LYS A 143 8.78 12.71 -9.22
C LYS A 143 8.64 11.54 -10.18
N LEU A 144 9.41 10.48 -9.98
CA LEU A 144 9.31 9.27 -10.81
C LEU A 144 7.90 8.67 -10.80
N ALA A 145 7.30 8.55 -9.60
CA ALA A 145 5.96 8.01 -9.47
C ALA A 145 4.91 8.88 -10.18
N ASP A 146 5.01 10.19 -10.06
CA ASP A 146 4.08 11.12 -10.73
C ASP A 146 4.21 11.05 -12.25
N ASP A 147 5.44 10.98 -12.77
CA ASP A 147 5.70 10.84 -14.20
C ASP A 147 5.12 9.51 -14.75
N VAL A 148 5.33 8.40 -14.04
CA VAL A 148 4.78 7.09 -14.43
C VAL A 148 3.25 7.08 -14.39
N LEU A 149 2.64 7.67 -13.36
CA LEU A 149 1.18 7.73 -13.22
C LEU A 149 0.51 8.66 -14.26
N SER A 150 1.27 9.56 -14.87
CA SER A 150 0.77 10.45 -15.92
C SER A 150 0.80 9.84 -17.33
N LEU A 151 1.41 8.66 -17.48
CA LEU A 151 1.42 7.95 -18.76
C LEU A 151 0.00 7.54 -19.16
N PRO A 152 -0.38 7.70 -20.45
CA PRO A 152 -1.70 7.35 -20.95
C PRO A 152 -1.99 5.86 -20.93
#